data_ff87c9d829c816be4cfc1354a2bb1db8
#
_entry.id   ff87c9d829c816be4cfc1354a2bb1db8
#
_cell.length_a   1.000
_cell.length_b   1.000
_cell.length_c   1.000
_cell.angle_alpha   90.00
_cell.angle_beta   90.00
_cell.angle_gamma   90.00
#
_symmetry.space_group_name_H-M   'P 1'
#
loop_
_entity.id
_entity.type
_entity.pdbx_description
1 polymer ?
#
loop_
_entity_poly.entity_id
_entity_poly.type
_entity_poly.pdbx_seq_one_letter_code
_entity_poly.pdbx_strand_id
1 'polypeptide(L)'
;NMRKEFVADVSHELKTPLTSILGYSETLATSEYDKELQTKFLNVISSEAVRMTKLVNDLLTLSKYDNKKTNTEKTEFDLGELVKQAQENLQIEMDKKHQKVECFVTANVPNVYADRDGIERVVLNILSNSIKYTGEGGTIKIYVGFVYNDAYIKVIDNGIGIPEEDLNKIFERFYRVDKARTREMGGTGLGLSIAKEILDQNNGRIDIKSKVHEGTEVVITI
;
A
#
# COMPACT_ATOMS: atom_id res chain seq x y z
N ASN A 1 5.19 -23.29 -12.16
CA ASN A 1 4.04 -23.24 -11.21
C ASN A 1 3.67 -21.80 -10.83
N MET A 2 4.60 -20.94 -10.36
CA MET A 2 4.33 -19.55 -9.94
C MET A 2 3.44 -18.74 -10.90
N ARG A 3 3.65 -18.82 -12.22
CA ARG A 3 2.86 -18.05 -13.20
C ARG A 3 1.39 -18.53 -13.27
N LYS A 4 1.15 -19.83 -13.09
CA LYS A 4 -0.22 -20.38 -13.09
C LYS A 4 -0.96 -20.00 -11.81
N GLU A 5 -0.30 -20.06 -10.67
CA GLU A 5 -0.83 -19.64 -9.37
C GLU A 5 -1.18 -18.16 -9.38
N PHE A 6 -0.28 -17.30 -9.86
CA PHE A 6 -0.54 -15.86 -10.01
C PHE A 6 -1.78 -15.56 -10.86
N VAL A 7 -1.96 -16.22 -12.02
CA VAL A 7 -3.15 -16.04 -12.87
C VAL A 7 -4.41 -16.50 -12.15
N ALA A 8 -4.36 -17.59 -11.39
CA ALA A 8 -5.49 -18.09 -10.60
C ALA A 8 -5.87 -17.10 -9.49
N ASP A 9 -4.88 -16.57 -8.77
CA ASP A 9 -5.09 -15.57 -7.70
C ASP A 9 -5.68 -14.27 -8.25
N VAL A 10 -5.15 -13.75 -9.37
CA VAL A 10 -5.71 -12.58 -10.07
C VAL A 10 -7.16 -12.81 -10.45
N SER A 11 -7.46 -13.98 -11.05
CA SER A 11 -8.82 -14.33 -11.46
C SER A 11 -9.78 -14.39 -10.28
N HIS A 12 -9.33 -14.96 -9.16
CA HIS A 12 -10.12 -15.04 -7.94
C HIS A 12 -10.36 -13.66 -7.31
N GLU A 13 -9.31 -12.83 -7.22
CA GLU A 13 -9.40 -11.48 -6.63
C GLU A 13 -10.23 -10.50 -7.49
N LEU A 14 -10.34 -10.73 -8.81
CA LEU A 14 -11.23 -9.97 -9.69
C LEU A 14 -12.67 -10.49 -9.65
N LYS A 15 -12.88 -11.81 -9.57
CA LYS A 15 -14.21 -12.42 -9.59
C LYS A 15 -15.06 -12.00 -8.40
N THR A 16 -14.48 -11.93 -7.21
CA THR A 16 -15.23 -11.62 -5.98
C THR A 16 -15.90 -10.23 -6.02
N PRO A 17 -15.19 -9.12 -6.29
CA PRO A 17 -15.80 -7.80 -6.37
C PRO A 17 -16.79 -7.72 -7.55
N LEU A 18 -16.49 -8.34 -8.67
CA LEU A 18 -17.38 -8.37 -9.83
C LEU A 18 -18.72 -9.06 -9.51
N THR A 19 -18.69 -10.18 -8.79
CA THR A 19 -19.90 -10.87 -8.33
C THR A 19 -20.72 -10.01 -7.38
N SER A 20 -20.06 -9.27 -6.48
CA SER A 20 -20.72 -8.35 -5.57
C SER A 20 -21.39 -7.19 -6.32
N ILE A 21 -20.67 -6.54 -7.24
CA ILE A 21 -21.22 -5.46 -8.09
C ILE A 21 -22.45 -5.97 -8.87
N LEU A 22 -22.34 -7.12 -9.52
CA LEU A 22 -23.41 -7.70 -10.30
C LEU A 22 -24.64 -7.98 -9.43
N GLY A 23 -24.47 -8.67 -8.28
CA GLY A 23 -25.57 -9.01 -7.39
C GLY A 23 -26.31 -7.78 -6.87
N TYR A 24 -25.59 -6.76 -6.40
CA TYR A 24 -26.26 -5.52 -5.93
C TYR A 24 -26.91 -4.74 -7.09
N SER A 25 -26.33 -4.76 -8.28
CA SER A 25 -26.92 -4.12 -9.46
C SER A 25 -28.22 -4.83 -9.89
N GLU A 26 -28.24 -6.16 -9.94
CA GLU A 26 -29.43 -6.95 -10.24
C GLU A 26 -30.51 -6.75 -9.18
N THR A 27 -30.14 -6.72 -7.90
CA THR A 27 -31.05 -6.45 -6.78
C THR A 27 -31.73 -5.09 -6.95
N LEU A 28 -30.96 -4.03 -7.26
CA LEU A 28 -31.50 -2.69 -7.51
C LEU A 28 -32.39 -2.62 -8.76
N ALA A 29 -32.12 -3.45 -9.76
CA ALA A 29 -32.90 -3.47 -11.00
C ALA A 29 -34.24 -4.21 -10.88
N THR A 30 -34.38 -5.12 -9.91
CA THR A 30 -35.54 -6.04 -9.81
C THR A 30 -36.57 -5.61 -8.80
N SER A 31 -36.25 -4.68 -7.87
CA SER A 31 -37.16 -4.26 -6.80
C SER A 31 -36.96 -2.80 -6.45
N GLU A 32 -38.03 -2.19 -5.98
CA GLU A 32 -37.97 -0.85 -5.36
C GLU A 32 -37.55 -0.97 -3.90
N TYR A 33 -36.62 -0.13 -3.49
CA TYR A 33 -36.11 -0.04 -2.12
C TYR A 33 -36.25 1.39 -1.62
N ASP A 34 -36.27 1.57 -0.31
CA ASP A 34 -36.17 2.90 0.26
C ASP A 34 -34.80 3.53 -0.06
N LYS A 35 -34.74 4.86 0.03
CA LYS A 35 -33.55 5.62 -0.37
C LYS A 35 -32.30 5.25 0.46
N GLU A 36 -32.47 4.86 1.72
CA GLU A 36 -31.37 4.48 2.59
C GLU A 36 -30.73 3.18 2.11
N LEU A 37 -31.54 2.16 1.80
CA LEU A 37 -31.07 0.87 1.33
C LEU A 37 -30.47 0.95 -0.08
N GLN A 38 -31.08 1.75 -0.97
CA GLN A 38 -30.51 2.04 -2.29
C GLN A 38 -29.12 2.66 -2.16
N THR A 39 -28.95 3.64 -1.27
CA THR A 39 -27.67 4.29 -1.04
C THR A 39 -26.62 3.31 -0.50
N LYS A 40 -27.01 2.41 0.41
CA LYS A 40 -26.11 1.34 0.89
C LYS A 40 -25.63 0.43 -0.24
N PHE A 41 -26.52 -0.02 -1.10
CA PHE A 41 -26.15 -0.88 -2.25
C PHE A 41 -25.25 -0.15 -3.23
N LEU A 42 -25.55 1.09 -3.59
CA LEU A 42 -24.71 1.92 -4.46
C LEU A 42 -23.31 2.17 -3.85
N ASN A 43 -23.22 2.37 -2.56
CA ASN A 43 -21.93 2.51 -1.86
C ASN A 43 -21.10 1.24 -1.95
N VAL A 44 -21.71 0.04 -1.83
CA VAL A 44 -21.01 -1.22 -2.01
C VAL A 44 -20.50 -1.37 -3.43
N ILE A 45 -21.34 -1.09 -4.43
CA ILE A 45 -20.95 -1.13 -5.86
C ILE A 45 -19.75 -0.20 -6.10
N SER A 46 -19.85 1.04 -5.62
CA SER A 46 -18.79 2.04 -5.77
C SER A 46 -17.48 1.59 -5.11
N SER A 47 -17.53 1.10 -3.88
CA SER A 47 -16.33 0.64 -3.14
C SER A 47 -15.65 -0.55 -3.81
N GLU A 48 -16.42 -1.51 -4.34
CA GLU A 48 -15.86 -2.65 -5.06
C GLU A 48 -15.28 -2.24 -6.42
N ALA A 49 -15.88 -1.28 -7.12
CA ALA A 49 -15.33 -0.73 -8.36
C ALA A 49 -14.00 0.00 -8.12
N VAL A 50 -13.89 0.81 -7.07
CA VAL A 50 -12.64 1.46 -6.65
C VAL A 50 -11.56 0.42 -6.32
N ARG A 51 -11.94 -0.63 -5.59
CA ARG A 51 -11.04 -1.74 -5.27
C ARG A 51 -10.53 -2.46 -6.51
N MET A 52 -11.40 -2.74 -7.48
CA MET A 52 -10.99 -3.34 -8.76
C MET A 52 -10.02 -2.45 -9.53
N THR A 53 -10.29 -1.15 -9.59
CA THR A 53 -9.40 -0.17 -10.24
C THR A 53 -8.01 -0.19 -9.60
N LYS A 54 -7.95 -0.21 -8.26
CA LYS A 54 -6.67 -0.32 -7.53
C LYS A 54 -5.95 -1.63 -7.88
N LEU A 55 -6.66 -2.76 -7.88
CA LEU A 55 -6.08 -4.06 -8.22
C LEU A 55 -5.49 -4.07 -9.63
N VAL A 56 -6.23 -3.55 -10.63
CA VAL A 56 -5.73 -3.45 -12.02
C VAL A 56 -4.47 -2.59 -12.09
N ASN A 57 -4.45 -1.43 -11.43
CA ASN A 57 -3.29 -0.54 -11.40
C ASN A 57 -2.07 -1.19 -10.70
N ASP A 58 -2.30 -1.97 -9.64
CA ASP A 58 -1.26 -2.74 -8.96
C ASP A 58 -0.68 -3.83 -9.88
N LEU A 59 -1.54 -4.54 -10.63
CA LEU A 59 -1.12 -5.55 -11.61
C LEU A 59 -0.32 -4.94 -12.76
N LEU A 60 -0.75 -3.80 -13.30
CA LEU A 60 0.00 -3.08 -14.34
C LEU A 60 1.37 -2.65 -13.84
N THR A 61 1.45 -2.21 -12.59
CA THR A 61 2.73 -1.84 -11.95
C THR A 61 3.62 -3.07 -11.80
N LEU A 62 3.12 -4.17 -11.26
CA LEU A 62 3.89 -5.41 -11.19
C LEU A 62 4.39 -5.84 -12.58
N SER A 63 3.54 -5.78 -13.60
CA SER A 63 3.93 -6.10 -14.97
C SER A 63 5.05 -5.19 -15.49
N LYS A 64 5.03 -3.90 -15.14
CA LYS A 64 6.09 -2.95 -15.46
C LYS A 64 7.42 -3.34 -14.83
N TYR A 65 7.41 -3.69 -13.54
CA TYR A 65 8.63 -4.00 -12.78
C TYR A 65 9.07 -5.48 -12.84
N ASP A 66 8.20 -6.44 -13.15
CA ASP A 66 8.58 -7.85 -13.39
C ASP A 66 9.52 -8.03 -14.60
N ASN A 67 9.41 -7.14 -15.58
CA ASN A 67 10.28 -7.13 -16.73
C ASN A 67 11.58 -6.39 -16.41
N LYS A 68 12.62 -7.10 -15.96
CA LYS A 68 13.99 -6.56 -15.71
C LYS A 68 14.61 -5.78 -16.88
N LYS A 69 13.95 -5.75 -18.04
CA LYS A 69 14.35 -5.02 -19.25
C LYS A 69 13.64 -3.65 -19.38
N THR A 70 12.69 -3.31 -18.50
CA THR A 70 12.05 -2.01 -18.56
C THR A 70 13.02 -1.00 -17.94
N ASN A 71 13.68 -0.22 -18.78
CA ASN A 71 14.46 0.93 -18.32
C ASN A 71 13.48 1.93 -17.71
N THR A 72 13.37 1.91 -16.39
CA THR A 72 12.73 3.01 -15.68
C THR A 72 13.66 4.22 -15.76
N GLU A 73 13.10 5.37 -16.07
CA GLU A 73 13.86 6.61 -16.11
C GLU A 73 14.26 7.00 -14.69
N LYS A 74 15.58 7.01 -14.43
CA LYS A 74 16.13 7.45 -13.16
C LYS A 74 16.46 8.92 -13.22
N THR A 75 16.09 9.65 -12.19
CA THR A 75 16.34 11.09 -12.05
C THR A 75 16.90 11.41 -10.66
N GLU A 76 17.54 12.55 -10.54
CA GLU A 76 17.91 13.09 -9.21
C GLU A 76 16.74 13.83 -8.60
N PHE A 77 16.43 13.55 -7.32
CA PHE A 77 15.38 14.24 -6.58
C PHE A 77 15.64 14.28 -5.07
N ASP A 78 15.01 15.24 -4.41
CA ASP A 78 15.01 15.37 -2.95
C ASP A 78 14.04 14.34 -2.32
N LEU A 79 14.61 13.42 -1.52
CA LEU A 79 13.84 12.36 -0.87
C LEU A 79 12.92 12.91 0.24
N GLY A 80 13.36 13.95 0.95
CA GLY A 80 12.57 14.59 2.00
C GLY A 80 11.33 15.28 1.44
N GLU A 81 11.48 15.98 0.31
CA GLU A 81 10.38 16.60 -0.41
C GLU A 81 9.37 15.57 -0.93
N LEU A 82 9.85 14.48 -1.54
CA LEU A 82 9.01 13.38 -2.01
C LEU A 82 8.17 12.78 -0.88
N VAL A 83 8.79 12.53 0.29
CA VAL A 83 8.08 11.96 1.45
C VAL A 83 7.04 12.91 2.01
N LYS A 84 7.32 14.22 2.06
CA LYS A 84 6.34 15.23 2.48
C LYS A 84 5.13 15.28 1.53
N GLN A 85 5.37 15.29 0.22
CA GLN A 85 4.31 15.24 -0.79
C GLN A 85 3.44 13.99 -0.64
N ALA A 86 4.07 12.83 -0.42
CA ALA A 86 3.34 11.58 -0.18
C ALA A 86 2.50 11.63 1.11
N GLN A 87 3.01 12.25 2.17
CA GLN A 87 2.26 12.48 3.41
C GLN A 87 1.05 13.40 3.17
N GLU A 88 1.24 14.51 2.47
CA GLU A 88 0.15 15.45 2.12
C GLU A 88 -0.95 14.78 1.32
N ASN A 89 -0.60 13.92 0.36
CA ASN A 89 -1.56 13.14 -0.43
C ASN A 89 -2.46 12.23 0.42
N LEU A 90 -1.99 11.81 1.60
CA LEU A 90 -2.71 10.92 2.52
C LEU A 90 -3.32 11.65 3.74
N GLN A 91 -3.22 12.99 3.79
CA GLN A 91 -3.65 13.78 4.95
C GLN A 91 -5.13 13.55 5.30
N ILE A 92 -6.01 13.49 4.31
CA ILE A 92 -7.46 13.26 4.53
C ILE A 92 -7.72 11.91 5.21
N GLU A 93 -6.94 10.87 4.88
CA GLU A 93 -7.09 9.54 5.48
C GLU A 93 -6.60 9.53 6.93
N MET A 94 -5.52 10.26 7.23
CA MET A 94 -4.98 10.46 8.57
C MET A 94 -5.98 11.23 9.46
N ASP A 95 -6.54 12.31 8.93
CA ASP A 95 -7.50 13.16 9.64
C ASP A 95 -8.80 12.42 9.99
N LYS A 96 -9.30 11.59 9.07
CA LYS A 96 -10.50 10.74 9.32
C LYS A 96 -10.33 9.80 10.50
N LYS A 97 -9.09 9.40 10.81
CA LYS A 97 -8.76 8.55 11.95
C LYS A 97 -8.14 9.31 13.12
N HIS A 98 -8.11 10.65 13.05
CA HIS A 98 -7.47 11.49 14.08
C HIS A 98 -6.05 11.05 14.43
N GLN A 99 -5.31 10.50 13.46
CA GLN A 99 -3.96 10.00 13.67
C GLN A 99 -2.96 11.14 13.74
N LYS A 100 -1.99 11.00 14.66
CA LYS A 100 -0.88 11.95 14.78
C LYS A 100 0.27 11.47 13.90
N VAL A 101 0.59 12.24 12.85
CA VAL A 101 1.70 11.93 11.94
C VAL A 101 2.78 13.00 12.04
N GLU A 102 4.00 12.57 12.33
CA GLU A 102 5.16 13.44 12.47
C GLU A 102 6.23 13.04 11.46
N CYS A 103 6.74 14.00 10.68
CA CYS A 103 7.79 13.77 9.69
C CYS A 103 9.05 14.57 10.07
N PHE A 104 10.16 13.85 10.21
CA PHE A 104 11.47 14.39 10.55
C PHE A 104 12.44 14.14 9.40
N VAL A 105 12.86 15.21 8.73
CA VAL A 105 13.87 15.16 7.67
C VAL A 105 15.17 15.70 8.23
N THR A 106 16.23 14.90 8.17
CA THR A 106 17.58 15.31 8.63
C THR A 106 18.10 16.43 7.70
N ALA A 107 18.80 17.39 8.25
CA ALA A 107 19.46 18.42 7.44
C ALA A 107 20.49 17.80 6.48
N ASN A 108 20.57 18.36 5.27
CA ASN A 108 21.56 17.98 4.25
C ASN A 108 21.45 16.53 3.75
N VAL A 109 20.24 15.97 3.61
CA VAL A 109 20.05 14.72 2.86
C VAL A 109 20.40 15.00 1.40
N PRO A 110 21.37 14.28 0.79
CA PRO A 110 21.68 14.43 -0.62
C PRO A 110 20.51 14.01 -1.50
N ASN A 111 20.45 14.56 -2.72
CA ASN A 111 19.53 14.03 -3.73
C ASN A 111 19.86 12.56 -4.01
N VAL A 112 18.82 11.77 -4.22
CA VAL A 112 18.94 10.36 -4.63
C VAL A 112 18.75 10.24 -6.13
N TYR A 113 19.48 9.31 -6.76
CA TYR A 113 19.34 9.00 -8.18
C TYR A 113 18.62 7.68 -8.36
N ALA A 114 17.32 7.73 -8.61
CA ALA A 114 16.45 6.55 -8.70
C ALA A 114 15.23 6.82 -9.60
N ASP A 115 14.40 5.79 -9.81
CA ASP A 115 13.07 5.95 -10.39
C ASP A 115 12.16 6.68 -9.38
N ARG A 116 12.01 8.00 -9.56
CA ARG A 116 11.26 8.87 -8.66
C ARG A 116 9.82 8.39 -8.45
N ASP A 117 9.11 8.05 -9.52
CA ASP A 117 7.70 7.61 -9.46
C ASP A 117 7.58 6.25 -8.76
N GLY A 118 8.54 5.36 -9.01
CA GLY A 118 8.65 4.09 -8.31
C GLY A 118 8.86 4.28 -6.80
N ILE A 119 9.81 5.14 -6.41
CA ILE A 119 10.06 5.42 -4.98
C ILE A 119 8.86 6.10 -4.33
N GLU A 120 8.19 7.04 -4.99
CA GLU A 120 6.95 7.64 -4.48
C GLU A 120 5.88 6.56 -4.22
N ARG A 121 5.73 5.61 -5.13
CA ARG A 121 4.80 4.50 -4.96
C ARG A 121 5.16 3.59 -3.79
N VAL A 122 6.44 3.34 -3.56
CA VAL A 122 6.92 2.62 -2.36
C VAL A 122 6.49 3.35 -1.10
N VAL A 123 6.77 4.65 -1.01
CA VAL A 123 6.42 5.49 0.15
C VAL A 123 4.92 5.49 0.39
N LEU A 124 4.10 5.70 -0.65
CA LEU A 124 2.64 5.67 -0.55
C LEU A 124 2.13 4.31 -0.07
N ASN A 125 2.68 3.20 -0.55
CA ASN A 125 2.30 1.86 -0.10
C ASN A 125 2.59 1.64 1.39
N ILE A 126 3.76 2.08 1.87
CA ILE A 126 4.15 1.93 3.27
C ILE A 126 3.30 2.83 4.17
N LEU A 127 3.16 4.12 3.83
CA LEU A 127 2.35 5.07 4.60
C LEU A 127 0.87 4.66 4.64
N SER A 128 0.30 4.25 3.50
CA SER A 128 -1.08 3.76 3.44
C SER A 128 -1.28 2.52 4.32
N ASN A 129 -0.31 1.62 4.40
CA ASN A 129 -0.37 0.48 5.32
C ASN A 129 -0.31 0.93 6.78
N SER A 130 0.62 1.83 7.15
CA SER A 130 0.69 2.36 8.52
C SER A 130 -0.60 3.06 8.93
N ILE A 131 -1.18 3.92 8.08
CA ILE A 131 -2.47 4.58 8.34
C ILE A 131 -3.59 3.54 8.51
N LYS A 132 -3.61 2.53 7.64
CA LYS A 132 -4.64 1.50 7.62
C LYS A 132 -4.66 0.66 8.89
N TYR A 133 -3.48 0.20 9.32
CA TYR A 133 -3.32 -0.72 10.44
C TYR A 133 -3.08 -0.06 11.79
N THR A 134 -2.94 1.25 11.81
CA THR A 134 -2.97 2.06 13.03
C THR A 134 -4.40 2.46 13.36
N GLY A 135 -4.78 2.31 14.63
CA GLY A 135 -6.11 2.66 15.12
C GLY A 135 -6.38 4.16 15.11
N GLU A 136 -7.60 4.53 15.46
CA GLU A 136 -8.00 5.93 15.69
C GLU A 136 -7.15 6.56 16.80
N GLY A 137 -6.69 7.80 16.60
CA GLY A 137 -5.84 8.52 17.54
C GLY A 137 -4.41 7.99 17.65
N GLY A 138 -4.04 6.97 16.85
CA GLY A 138 -2.71 6.40 16.86
C GLY A 138 -1.63 7.32 16.29
N THR A 139 -0.37 6.91 16.40
CA THR A 139 0.78 7.72 16.02
C THR A 139 1.61 7.05 14.95
N ILE A 140 2.02 7.82 13.93
CA ILE A 140 2.93 7.41 12.86
C ILE A 140 4.09 8.41 12.84
N LYS A 141 5.33 7.91 12.88
CA LYS A 141 6.53 8.74 12.78
C LYS A 141 7.32 8.36 11.54
N ILE A 142 7.71 9.36 10.78
CA ILE A 142 8.47 9.22 9.54
C ILE A 142 9.82 9.91 9.74
N TYR A 143 10.88 9.21 9.43
CA TYR A 143 12.23 9.74 9.46
C TYR A 143 12.87 9.59 8.10
N VAL A 144 13.42 10.68 7.58
CA VAL A 144 14.19 10.69 6.33
C VAL A 144 15.60 11.15 6.67
N GLY A 145 16.58 10.38 6.25
CA GLY A 145 17.96 10.66 6.57
C GLY A 145 18.94 10.00 5.61
N PHE A 146 20.22 10.14 5.95
CA PHE A 146 21.32 9.61 5.17
C PHE A 146 22.37 9.03 6.12
N VAL A 147 22.80 7.80 5.87
CA VAL A 147 23.79 7.11 6.68
C VAL A 147 24.84 6.50 5.76
N TYR A 148 26.11 6.88 5.93
CA TYR A 148 27.22 6.55 5.05
C TYR A 148 26.94 7.03 3.61
N ASN A 149 26.56 6.14 2.70
CA ASN A 149 26.29 6.44 1.30
C ASN A 149 24.83 6.14 0.88
N ASP A 150 23.99 5.76 1.83
CA ASP A 150 22.62 5.34 1.56
C ASP A 150 21.63 6.33 2.18
N ALA A 151 20.66 6.76 1.39
CA ALA A 151 19.49 7.47 1.90
C ALA A 151 18.50 6.45 2.50
N TYR A 152 17.81 6.84 3.56
CA TYR A 152 16.79 5.98 4.16
C TYR A 152 15.50 6.71 4.47
N ILE A 153 14.41 5.96 4.44
CA ILE A 153 13.10 6.35 4.97
C ILE A 153 12.73 5.32 6.03
N LYS A 154 12.44 5.78 7.24
CA LYS A 154 11.95 4.92 8.31
C LYS A 154 10.57 5.37 8.75
N VAL A 155 9.62 4.44 8.73
CA VAL A 155 8.24 4.65 9.18
C VAL A 155 7.99 3.77 10.39
N ILE A 156 7.51 4.37 11.48
CA ILE A 156 7.19 3.69 12.74
C ILE A 156 5.74 3.99 13.07
N ASP A 157 4.93 2.98 13.24
CA ASP A 157 3.57 3.10 13.72
C ASP A 157 3.35 2.32 15.03
N ASN A 158 2.35 2.72 15.80
CA ASN A 158 1.88 2.00 16.98
C ASN A 158 0.58 1.21 16.70
N GLY A 159 0.51 0.64 15.51
CA GLY A 159 -0.64 -0.14 15.06
C GLY A 159 -0.73 -1.54 15.65
N ILE A 160 -1.52 -2.38 15.02
CA ILE A 160 -1.79 -3.75 15.50
C ILE A 160 -0.56 -4.67 15.44
N GLY A 161 0.47 -4.31 14.68
CA GLY A 161 1.65 -5.15 14.44
C GLY A 161 1.37 -6.34 13.52
N ILE A 162 2.42 -7.10 13.26
CA ILE A 162 2.44 -8.28 12.39
C ILE A 162 2.96 -9.46 13.19
N PRO A 163 2.30 -10.65 13.16
CA PRO A 163 2.82 -11.86 13.76
C PRO A 163 4.17 -12.26 13.17
N GLU A 164 5.08 -12.76 14.00
CA GLU A 164 6.43 -13.14 13.58
C GLU A 164 6.43 -14.20 12.46
N GLU A 165 5.49 -15.14 12.50
CA GLU A 165 5.30 -16.20 11.51
C GLU A 165 4.89 -15.68 10.11
N ASP A 166 4.38 -14.45 10.06
CA ASP A 166 3.91 -13.80 8.81
C ASP A 166 4.96 -12.87 8.20
N LEU A 167 5.96 -12.41 8.98
CA LEU A 167 6.96 -11.43 8.52
C LEU A 167 7.70 -11.86 7.25
N ASN A 168 7.94 -13.15 7.06
CA ASN A 168 8.58 -13.67 5.86
C ASN A 168 7.64 -13.75 4.65
N LYS A 169 6.32 -13.76 4.89
CA LYS A 169 5.30 -13.97 3.86
C LYS A 169 4.67 -12.66 3.35
N ILE A 170 4.77 -11.57 4.13
CA ILE A 170 4.12 -10.29 3.78
C ILE A 170 4.57 -9.69 2.45
N PHE A 171 5.70 -10.15 1.89
CA PHE A 171 6.19 -9.76 0.57
C PHE A 171 5.70 -10.67 -0.55
N GLU A 172 5.01 -11.78 -0.22
CA GLU A 172 4.39 -12.64 -1.23
C GLU A 172 3.18 -11.92 -1.86
N ARG A 173 2.96 -12.17 -3.15
CA ARG A 173 1.83 -11.57 -3.89
C ARG A 173 0.51 -12.10 -3.34
N PHE A 174 -0.46 -11.23 -3.14
CA PHE A 174 -1.79 -11.51 -2.58
C PHE A 174 -1.81 -11.99 -1.12
N TYR A 175 -0.64 -12.05 -0.47
CA TYR A 175 -0.58 -12.44 0.93
C TYR A 175 -1.25 -11.41 1.84
N ARG A 176 -1.96 -11.89 2.84
CA ARG A 176 -2.66 -11.09 3.85
C ARG A 176 -2.70 -11.87 5.16
N VAL A 177 -2.26 -11.24 6.24
CA VAL A 177 -2.29 -11.82 7.61
C VAL A 177 -3.74 -12.14 8.00
N ASP A 178 -4.67 -11.24 7.75
CA ASP A 178 -6.11 -11.43 7.94
C ASP A 178 -6.85 -11.06 6.65
N LYS A 179 -7.35 -12.08 5.95
CA LYS A 179 -8.02 -11.90 4.65
C LYS A 179 -9.33 -11.13 4.77
N ALA A 180 -10.12 -11.37 5.83
CA ALA A 180 -11.42 -10.73 6.01
C ALA A 180 -11.25 -9.23 6.32
N ARG A 181 -10.50 -8.92 7.35
CA ARG A 181 -10.23 -7.52 7.77
C ARG A 181 -9.54 -6.69 6.69
N THR A 182 -8.57 -7.30 5.98
CA THR A 182 -7.86 -6.59 4.91
C THR A 182 -8.76 -6.30 3.71
N ARG A 183 -9.74 -7.19 3.43
CA ARG A 183 -10.71 -6.98 2.35
C ARG A 183 -11.65 -5.83 2.66
N GLU A 184 -12.21 -5.74 3.86
CA GLU A 184 -13.04 -4.62 4.31
C GLU A 184 -12.31 -3.28 4.20
N MET A 185 -11.01 -3.28 4.45
CA MET A 185 -10.15 -2.10 4.34
C MET A 185 -9.60 -1.84 2.92
N GLY A 186 -10.10 -2.52 1.87
CA GLY A 186 -9.72 -2.28 0.47
C GLY A 186 -8.28 -2.67 0.10
N GLY A 187 -7.65 -3.60 0.84
CA GLY A 187 -6.29 -4.07 0.53
C GLY A 187 -6.28 -5.06 -0.64
N THR A 188 -5.30 -4.95 -1.54
CA THR A 188 -5.07 -5.88 -2.66
C THR A 188 -4.14 -7.04 -2.31
N GLY A 189 -3.30 -6.89 -1.28
CA GLY A 189 -2.23 -7.83 -0.95
C GLY A 189 -1.02 -7.74 -1.90
N LEU A 190 -0.96 -6.70 -2.74
CA LEU A 190 0.13 -6.48 -3.70
C LEU A 190 1.09 -5.36 -3.30
N GLY A 191 0.70 -4.47 -2.37
CA GLY A 191 1.46 -3.27 -2.06
C GLY A 191 2.90 -3.52 -1.62
N LEU A 192 3.15 -4.45 -0.69
CA LEU A 192 4.50 -4.77 -0.21
C LEU A 192 5.33 -5.53 -1.25
N SER A 193 4.72 -6.42 -2.04
CA SER A 193 5.42 -7.10 -3.14
C SER A 193 5.82 -6.11 -4.23
N ILE A 194 4.97 -5.13 -4.56
CA ILE A 194 5.29 -4.03 -5.47
C ILE A 194 6.43 -3.18 -4.91
N ALA A 195 6.37 -2.81 -3.63
CA ALA A 195 7.40 -2.00 -2.99
C ALA A 195 8.77 -2.70 -3.06
N LYS A 196 8.81 -4.00 -2.77
CA LYS A 196 10.03 -4.80 -2.87
C LYS A 196 10.58 -4.84 -4.28
N GLU A 197 9.74 -5.11 -5.29
CA GLU A 197 10.17 -5.20 -6.69
C GLU A 197 10.74 -3.86 -7.20
N ILE A 198 10.09 -2.74 -6.84
CA ILE A 198 10.60 -1.40 -7.19
C ILE A 198 11.96 -1.14 -6.54
N LEU A 199 12.10 -1.47 -5.25
CA LEU A 199 13.35 -1.26 -4.54
C LEU A 199 14.48 -2.14 -5.11
N ASP A 200 14.20 -3.41 -5.39
CA ASP A 200 15.17 -4.33 -6.00
C ASP A 200 15.71 -3.78 -7.34
N GLN A 201 14.86 -3.13 -8.15
CA GLN A 201 15.30 -2.50 -9.41
C GLN A 201 16.08 -1.19 -9.21
N ASN A 202 15.91 -0.55 -8.06
CA ASN A 202 16.65 0.66 -7.70
C ASN A 202 17.88 0.38 -6.83
N ASN A 203 18.28 -0.89 -6.66
CA ASN A 203 19.34 -1.35 -5.76
C ASN A 203 19.08 -1.00 -4.29
N GLY A 204 17.82 -0.75 -3.95
CA GLY A 204 17.37 -0.47 -2.60
C GLY A 204 16.99 -1.74 -1.85
N ARG A 205 16.60 -1.57 -0.59
CA ARG A 205 16.12 -2.67 0.26
C ARG A 205 15.01 -2.20 1.18
N ILE A 206 14.23 -3.15 1.69
CA ILE A 206 13.20 -2.93 2.69
C ILE A 206 13.36 -3.92 3.82
N ASP A 207 13.39 -3.42 5.05
CA ASP A 207 13.46 -4.19 6.28
C ASP A 207 12.24 -3.86 7.14
N ILE A 208 11.60 -4.89 7.71
CA ILE A 208 10.41 -4.73 8.55
C ILE A 208 10.64 -5.43 9.89
N LYS A 209 10.41 -4.69 10.96
CA LYS A 209 10.34 -5.21 12.33
C LYS A 209 8.97 -4.91 12.87
N SER A 210 8.33 -5.91 13.45
CA SER A 210 6.99 -5.74 13.99
C SER A 210 6.75 -6.68 15.15
N LYS A 211 5.88 -6.25 16.05
CA LYS A 211 5.38 -7.08 17.14
C LYS A 211 3.90 -6.80 17.36
N VAL A 212 3.14 -7.84 17.52
CA VAL A 212 1.69 -7.77 17.72
C VAL A 212 1.36 -6.88 18.91
N HIS A 213 0.45 -5.92 18.70
CA HIS A 213 0.01 -4.89 19.65
C HIS A 213 1.08 -3.84 20.04
N GLU A 214 2.28 -3.88 19.46
CA GLU A 214 3.31 -2.85 19.71
C GLU A 214 3.53 -1.96 18.48
N GLY A 215 3.14 -2.42 17.28
CA GLY A 215 3.25 -1.69 16.03
C GLY A 215 4.30 -2.24 15.08
N THR A 216 4.64 -1.44 14.07
CA THR A 216 5.54 -1.83 12.97
C THR A 216 6.57 -0.75 12.70
N GLU A 217 7.81 -1.15 12.50
CA GLU A 217 8.91 -0.33 11.97
C GLU A 217 9.26 -0.84 10.57
N VAL A 218 9.20 0.03 9.58
CA VAL A 218 9.64 -0.24 8.21
C VAL A 218 10.81 0.68 7.88
N VAL A 219 11.90 0.10 7.40
CA VAL A 219 13.08 0.85 6.93
C VAL A 219 13.30 0.56 5.46
N ILE A 220 13.29 1.61 4.64
CA ILE A 220 13.62 1.59 3.23
C ILE A 220 15.00 2.23 3.08
N THR A 221 15.88 1.61 2.31
CA THR A 221 17.22 2.14 1.98
C THR A 221 17.36 2.23 0.46
N ILE A 222 17.89 3.35 -0.03
CA ILE A 222 18.04 3.67 -1.46
C ILE A 222 19.45 4.13 -1.72
#